data_b2aaa41e212b1ab8afb4e6b203cfe925
#
_entry.id   b2aaa41e212b1ab8afb4e6b203cfe925
#
_cell.length_a   1.000
_cell.length_b   1.000
_cell.length_c   1.000
_cell.angle_alpha   90.00
_cell.angle_beta   90.00
_cell.angle_gamma   90.00
#
_symmetry.space_group_name_H-M   'P 1'
#
loop_
_entity.id
_entity.type
_entity.pdbx_description
1 polymer ?
#
loop_
_entity_poly.entity_id
_entity_poly.type
_entity_poly.pdbx_seq_one_letter_code
_entity_poly.pdbx_strand_id
1 'polypeptide(L)'
;MATTNHGGASVSGAGTREVTDGDNRIEIVVTAENGTTSTYVINANVKEYDPIEVKVKDQSYTVVRKKASLTPPNNYQETTIKINDTDVPAFHSDITGYTLVALKDNEGNQNYYIYENNEYSLYKEYNFHGIILYPEELKGKDIPNNYKKTTISYNDSEIVAYKIKKSSKYALIYGMNVETGIQNIYMYDAKEDTIQIYNQEEIETINEQTNILMKISIGLGTLSIVLIGIIIGILIKNKKNHKKKIEKEEN
;
A
#
# COMPACT_ATOMS: atom_id res chain seq x y z
N MET A 1 -34.68 6.45 -31.09
CA MET A 1 -34.52 7.69 -31.86
C MET A 1 -35.93 8.24 -32.14
N ALA A 2 -36.20 9.51 -31.85
CA ALA A 2 -37.49 10.15 -32.19
C ALA A 2 -37.24 11.13 -33.33
N THR A 3 -38.09 11.09 -34.37
CA THR A 3 -38.04 11.97 -35.55
C THR A 3 -39.37 12.59 -35.80
N THR A 4 -39.40 13.77 -36.40
CA THR A 4 -40.64 14.45 -36.84
C THR A 4 -41.00 13.98 -38.24
N ASN A 5 -42.33 13.92 -38.53
CA ASN A 5 -42.84 13.62 -39.86
C ASN A 5 -42.91 14.86 -40.76
N HIS A 6 -42.73 16.06 -40.21
CA HIS A 6 -42.79 17.34 -40.94
C HIS A 6 -41.44 18.10 -40.78
N GLY A 7 -40.92 18.65 -41.87
CA GLY A 7 -39.58 19.26 -41.90
C GLY A 7 -39.45 20.56 -41.11
N GLY A 8 -40.56 21.26 -40.80
CA GLY A 8 -40.58 22.46 -39.98
C GLY A 8 -40.73 22.21 -38.46
N ALA A 9 -40.89 20.95 -38.05
CA ALA A 9 -41.00 20.61 -36.64
C ALA A 9 -39.66 20.17 -36.04
N SER A 10 -39.50 20.41 -34.75
CA SER A 10 -38.29 20.01 -33.99
C SER A 10 -38.63 19.08 -32.83
N VAL A 11 -37.64 18.27 -32.41
CA VAL A 11 -37.76 17.36 -31.27
C VAL A 11 -36.68 17.71 -30.28
N SER A 12 -37.06 17.84 -29.02
CA SER A 12 -36.14 17.95 -27.88
C SER A 12 -36.37 16.84 -26.88
N GLY A 13 -35.36 16.50 -26.07
CA GLY A 13 -35.45 15.44 -25.08
C GLY A 13 -35.29 14.01 -25.63
N ALA A 14 -35.06 13.84 -26.95
CA ALA A 14 -34.68 12.56 -27.54
C ALA A 14 -33.17 12.33 -27.48
N GLY A 15 -32.72 11.06 -27.46
CA GLY A 15 -31.31 10.67 -27.45
C GLY A 15 -30.99 9.65 -26.37
N THR A 16 -29.71 9.41 -26.16
CA THR A 16 -29.20 8.54 -25.09
C THR A 16 -29.30 9.27 -23.75
N ARG A 17 -29.82 8.61 -22.74
CA ARG A 17 -29.97 9.13 -21.38
C ARG A 17 -29.52 8.09 -20.36
N GLU A 18 -28.94 8.57 -19.28
CA GLU A 18 -28.77 7.76 -18.08
C GLU A 18 -30.11 7.65 -17.36
N VAL A 19 -30.41 6.45 -16.88
CA VAL A 19 -31.60 6.14 -16.05
C VAL A 19 -31.13 5.61 -14.70
N THR A 20 -31.90 5.89 -13.67
CA THR A 20 -31.68 5.38 -12.31
C THR A 20 -32.54 4.16 -12.06
N ASP A 21 -32.17 3.35 -11.04
CA ASP A 21 -33.03 2.25 -10.61
C ASP A 21 -34.39 2.78 -10.15
N GLY A 22 -35.45 1.99 -10.39
CA GLY A 22 -36.81 2.39 -10.13
C GLY A 22 -37.47 3.15 -11.30
N ASP A 23 -38.41 4.03 -10.99
CA ASP A 23 -39.22 4.73 -11.97
C ASP A 23 -38.51 5.96 -12.52
N ASN A 24 -38.36 5.99 -13.84
CA ASN A 24 -37.78 7.11 -14.59
C ASN A 24 -38.84 7.70 -15.50
N ARG A 25 -39.05 9.00 -15.42
CA ARG A 25 -39.95 9.76 -16.28
C ARG A 25 -39.13 10.53 -17.31
N ILE A 26 -39.30 10.14 -18.58
CA ILE A 26 -38.57 10.75 -19.71
C ILE A 26 -39.56 11.54 -20.54
N GLU A 27 -39.30 12.82 -20.71
CA GLU A 27 -40.13 13.70 -21.54
C GLU A 27 -39.47 13.97 -22.89
N ILE A 28 -40.25 13.81 -23.97
CA ILE A 28 -39.87 14.17 -25.34
C ILE A 28 -40.88 15.23 -25.78
N VAL A 29 -40.35 16.41 -26.13
CA VAL A 29 -41.19 17.54 -26.57
C VAL A 29 -41.01 17.71 -28.09
N VAL A 30 -42.13 17.70 -28.79
CA VAL A 30 -42.19 18.00 -30.21
C VAL A 30 -42.75 19.41 -30.37
N THR A 31 -42.06 20.28 -31.08
CA THR A 31 -42.50 21.64 -31.40
C THR A 31 -42.82 21.73 -32.88
N ALA A 32 -44.04 22.07 -33.20
CA ALA A 32 -44.46 22.32 -34.58
C ALA A 32 -43.94 23.66 -35.11
N GLU A 33 -43.94 23.85 -36.42
CA GLU A 33 -43.49 25.10 -37.09
C GLU A 33 -44.20 26.37 -36.58
N ASN A 34 -45.46 26.25 -36.18
CA ASN A 34 -46.25 27.34 -35.61
C ASN A 34 -46.02 27.58 -34.10
N GLY A 35 -45.05 26.88 -33.51
CA GLY A 35 -44.71 27.01 -32.11
C GLY A 35 -45.55 26.17 -31.12
N THR A 36 -46.55 25.44 -31.61
CA THR A 36 -47.34 24.54 -30.75
C THR A 36 -46.53 23.35 -30.31
N THR A 37 -46.61 22.98 -29.04
CA THR A 37 -45.83 21.85 -28.45
C THR A 37 -46.75 20.68 -28.08
N SER A 38 -46.22 19.47 -28.26
CA SER A 38 -46.76 18.22 -27.73
C SER A 38 -45.68 17.49 -26.94
N THR A 39 -46.04 17.09 -25.71
CA THR A 39 -45.14 16.35 -24.83
C THR A 39 -45.51 14.88 -24.77
N TYR A 40 -44.61 14.04 -25.09
CA TYR A 40 -44.69 12.59 -24.93
C TYR A 40 -43.92 12.17 -23.68
N VAL A 41 -44.54 11.39 -22.81
CA VAL A 41 -43.94 10.89 -21.58
C VAL A 41 -43.69 9.40 -21.72
N ILE A 42 -42.43 8.99 -21.50
CA ILE A 42 -42.04 7.59 -21.38
C ILE A 42 -41.74 7.33 -19.90
N ASN A 43 -42.53 6.47 -19.28
CA ASN A 43 -42.25 5.97 -17.93
C ASN A 43 -41.47 4.66 -18.09
N ALA A 44 -40.20 4.66 -17.70
CA ALA A 44 -39.35 3.51 -17.74
C ALA A 44 -39.05 3.06 -16.31
N ASN A 45 -39.48 1.86 -15.95
CA ASN A 45 -39.12 1.24 -14.68
C ASN A 45 -37.84 0.41 -14.89
N VAL A 46 -36.79 0.79 -14.21
CA VAL A 46 -35.53 0.05 -14.21
C VAL A 46 -35.50 -0.83 -12.96
N LYS A 47 -35.54 -2.13 -13.17
CA LYS A 47 -35.53 -3.08 -12.07
C LYS A 47 -34.18 -3.00 -11.35
N GLU A 48 -34.22 -2.82 -10.02
CA GLU A 48 -33.05 -2.96 -9.18
C GLU A 48 -32.50 -4.40 -9.25
N TYR A 49 -31.20 -4.53 -9.20
CA TYR A 49 -30.55 -5.84 -9.06
C TYR A 49 -30.83 -6.42 -7.69
N ASP A 50 -31.13 -7.71 -7.63
CA ASP A 50 -31.20 -8.42 -6.35
C ASP A 50 -29.83 -8.33 -5.68
N PRO A 51 -29.75 -7.95 -4.39
CA PRO A 51 -28.46 -7.77 -3.71
C PRO A 51 -27.68 -9.09 -3.64
N ILE A 52 -26.40 -9.03 -3.93
CA ILE A 52 -25.45 -10.13 -3.70
C ILE A 52 -24.68 -9.80 -2.43
N GLU A 53 -24.99 -10.50 -1.36
CA GLU A 53 -24.30 -10.35 -0.10
C GLU A 53 -23.07 -11.26 -0.06
N VAL A 54 -21.96 -10.70 0.43
CA VAL A 54 -20.69 -11.39 0.65
C VAL A 54 -20.14 -11.05 2.04
N LYS A 55 -19.27 -11.90 2.55
CA LYS A 55 -18.61 -11.66 3.84
C LYS A 55 -17.16 -11.27 3.63
N VAL A 56 -16.74 -10.21 4.30
CA VAL A 56 -15.33 -9.85 4.46
C VAL A 56 -14.99 -10.00 5.93
N LYS A 57 -14.23 -11.02 6.27
CA LYS A 57 -14.06 -11.47 7.67
C LYS A 57 -15.45 -11.75 8.30
N ASP A 58 -15.82 -11.00 9.35
CA ASP A 58 -17.10 -11.20 10.07
C ASP A 58 -18.18 -10.16 9.68
N GLN A 59 -17.92 -9.30 8.70
CA GLN A 59 -18.84 -8.24 8.27
C GLN A 59 -19.50 -8.57 6.94
N SER A 60 -20.79 -8.22 6.80
CA SER A 60 -21.55 -8.36 5.56
C SER A 60 -21.40 -7.13 4.68
N TYR A 61 -21.23 -7.36 3.40
CA TYR A 61 -21.15 -6.33 2.35
C TYR A 61 -22.04 -6.71 1.18
N THR A 62 -22.44 -5.71 0.40
CA THR A 62 -23.19 -5.91 -0.84
C THR A 62 -22.28 -5.63 -2.04
N VAL A 63 -22.27 -6.53 -3.02
CA VAL A 63 -21.52 -6.35 -4.27
C VAL A 63 -22.16 -5.23 -5.09
N VAL A 64 -21.36 -4.25 -5.53
CA VAL A 64 -21.83 -3.17 -6.39
C VAL A 64 -21.94 -3.67 -7.82
N ARG A 65 -23.18 -3.76 -8.34
CA ARG A 65 -23.48 -4.31 -9.66
C ARG A 65 -23.69 -3.25 -10.75
N LYS A 66 -23.87 -1.99 -10.35
CA LYS A 66 -24.08 -0.88 -11.27
C LYS A 66 -22.74 -0.36 -11.79
N LYS A 67 -22.39 -0.76 -13.01
CA LYS A 67 -21.11 -0.41 -13.65
C LYS A 67 -20.90 1.11 -13.76
N ALA A 68 -21.93 1.87 -14.09
CA ALA A 68 -21.87 3.33 -14.24
C ALA A 68 -21.48 4.09 -12.93
N SER A 69 -21.57 3.43 -11.77
CA SER A 69 -21.14 4.01 -10.49
C SER A 69 -19.68 3.71 -10.13
N LEU A 70 -18.95 3.00 -11.00
CA LEU A 70 -17.60 2.52 -10.74
C LEU A 70 -16.59 3.25 -11.61
N THR A 71 -15.52 3.72 -10.99
CA THR A 71 -14.34 4.27 -11.68
C THR A 71 -13.14 3.40 -11.33
N PRO A 72 -12.51 2.73 -12.31
CA PRO A 72 -11.37 1.87 -12.03
C PRO A 72 -10.18 2.66 -11.47
N PRO A 73 -9.38 2.08 -10.57
CA PRO A 73 -8.07 2.61 -10.24
C PRO A 73 -7.16 2.65 -11.48
N ASN A 74 -6.07 3.42 -11.40
CA ASN A 74 -5.09 3.47 -12.48
C ASN A 74 -4.54 2.06 -12.79
N ASN A 75 -4.28 1.79 -14.07
CA ASN A 75 -3.75 0.51 -14.57
C ASN A 75 -4.71 -0.69 -14.41
N TYR A 76 -5.99 -0.46 -14.12
CA TYR A 76 -7.01 -1.49 -14.11
C TYR A 76 -7.94 -1.35 -15.32
N GLN A 77 -8.27 -2.47 -15.93
CA GLN A 77 -9.19 -2.58 -17.06
C GLN A 77 -10.49 -3.23 -16.62
N GLU A 78 -11.59 -2.80 -17.22
CA GLU A 78 -12.90 -3.38 -16.96
C GLU A 78 -12.94 -4.85 -17.38
N THR A 79 -13.50 -5.68 -16.50
CA THR A 79 -13.77 -7.09 -16.75
C THR A 79 -15.06 -7.51 -16.05
N THR A 80 -15.39 -8.77 -16.14
CA THR A 80 -16.55 -9.37 -15.46
C THR A 80 -16.10 -10.66 -14.80
N ILE A 81 -16.56 -10.88 -13.57
CA ILE A 81 -16.34 -12.14 -12.86
C ILE A 81 -17.65 -12.71 -12.36
N LYS A 82 -17.66 -13.98 -11.95
CA LYS A 82 -18.82 -14.61 -11.32
C LYS A 82 -18.70 -14.62 -9.82
N ILE A 83 -19.72 -14.08 -9.14
CA ILE A 83 -19.93 -14.21 -7.69
C ILE A 83 -21.31 -14.82 -7.50
N ASN A 84 -21.40 -15.96 -6.81
CA ASN A 84 -22.64 -16.71 -6.62
C ASN A 84 -23.39 -16.96 -7.95
N ASP A 85 -22.67 -17.44 -8.98
CA ASP A 85 -23.15 -17.72 -10.33
C ASP A 85 -23.70 -16.50 -11.09
N THR A 86 -23.55 -15.30 -10.55
CA THR A 86 -23.99 -14.05 -11.17
C THR A 86 -22.80 -13.26 -11.69
N ASP A 87 -22.91 -12.77 -12.92
CA ASP A 87 -21.91 -11.89 -13.52
C ASP A 87 -21.94 -10.51 -12.84
N VAL A 88 -20.78 -10.07 -12.35
CA VAL A 88 -20.61 -8.78 -11.68
C VAL A 88 -19.46 -7.99 -12.31
N PRO A 89 -19.55 -6.64 -12.33
CA PRO A 89 -18.46 -5.78 -12.79
C PRO A 89 -17.23 -5.98 -11.92
N ALA A 90 -16.09 -6.07 -12.55
CA ALA A 90 -14.78 -6.18 -11.90
C ALA A 90 -13.73 -5.39 -12.69
N PHE A 91 -12.56 -5.22 -12.12
CA PHE A 91 -11.42 -4.56 -12.74
C PHE A 91 -10.18 -5.41 -12.55
N HIS A 92 -9.46 -5.66 -13.65
CA HIS A 92 -8.24 -6.46 -13.62
C HIS A 92 -7.04 -5.64 -14.04
N SER A 93 -5.90 -5.88 -13.39
CA SER A 93 -4.62 -5.29 -13.75
C SER A 93 -3.62 -6.38 -14.09
N ASP A 94 -3.12 -6.39 -15.33
CA ASP A 94 -2.04 -7.28 -15.76
C ASP A 94 -0.72 -6.99 -15.06
N ILE A 95 -0.55 -5.77 -14.52
CA ILE A 95 0.66 -5.35 -13.82
C ILE A 95 0.74 -5.99 -12.44
N THR A 96 -0.34 -5.89 -11.66
CA THR A 96 -0.39 -6.42 -10.29
C THR A 96 -0.90 -7.86 -10.24
N GLY A 97 -1.60 -8.32 -11.27
CA GLY A 97 -2.33 -9.59 -11.30
C GLY A 97 -3.62 -9.57 -10.47
N TYR A 98 -3.98 -8.44 -9.85
CA TYR A 98 -5.15 -8.36 -9.01
C TYR A 98 -6.44 -8.17 -9.80
N THR A 99 -7.51 -8.77 -9.30
CA THR A 99 -8.87 -8.53 -9.76
C THR A 99 -9.66 -7.88 -8.64
N LEU A 100 -10.22 -6.70 -8.91
CA LEU A 100 -10.94 -5.89 -7.94
C LEU A 100 -12.44 -5.95 -8.20
N VAL A 101 -13.20 -6.02 -7.10
CA VAL A 101 -14.65 -5.82 -7.08
C VAL A 101 -15.00 -4.69 -6.13
N ALA A 102 -16.04 -3.95 -6.43
CA ALA A 102 -16.54 -2.93 -5.53
C ALA A 102 -17.55 -3.53 -4.56
N LEU A 103 -17.32 -3.34 -3.28
CA LEU A 103 -18.24 -3.73 -2.21
C LEU A 103 -18.72 -2.49 -1.46
N LYS A 104 -19.99 -2.54 -1.04
CA LYS A 104 -20.62 -1.50 -0.23
C LYS A 104 -20.95 -2.05 1.16
N ASP A 105 -20.56 -1.32 2.21
CA ASP A 105 -20.90 -1.65 3.59
C ASP A 105 -22.36 -1.27 3.94
N ASN A 106 -22.77 -1.58 5.18
CA ASN A 106 -24.11 -1.28 5.68
C ASN A 106 -24.38 0.22 5.85
N GLU A 107 -23.35 1.05 5.89
CA GLU A 107 -23.44 2.51 5.98
C GLU A 107 -23.52 3.16 4.59
N GLY A 108 -23.29 2.38 3.53
CA GLY A 108 -23.32 2.83 2.15
C GLY A 108 -21.96 3.23 1.59
N ASN A 109 -20.87 3.10 2.37
CA ASN A 109 -19.52 3.39 1.89
C ASN A 109 -19.08 2.32 0.90
N GLN A 110 -18.54 2.76 -0.23
CA GLN A 110 -18.08 1.89 -1.30
C GLN A 110 -16.56 1.88 -1.37
N ASN A 111 -15.98 0.67 -1.42
CA ASN A 111 -14.54 0.47 -1.57
C ASN A 111 -14.26 -0.68 -2.54
N TYR A 112 -13.03 -0.70 -3.08
CA TYR A 112 -12.54 -1.83 -3.86
C TYR A 112 -11.92 -2.88 -2.98
N TYR A 113 -12.11 -4.14 -3.38
CA TYR A 113 -11.55 -5.31 -2.71
C TYR A 113 -10.91 -6.21 -3.75
N ILE A 114 -9.72 -6.72 -3.45
CA ILE A 114 -9.11 -7.81 -4.21
C ILE A 114 -9.97 -9.04 -3.99
N TYR A 115 -10.39 -9.65 -5.10
CA TYR A 115 -11.12 -10.91 -5.11
C TYR A 115 -10.21 -12.03 -5.54
N GLU A 116 -9.97 -12.98 -4.66
CA GLU A 116 -9.16 -14.16 -4.92
C GLU A 116 -9.73 -15.35 -4.15
N ASN A 117 -9.98 -16.49 -4.85
CA ASN A 117 -10.44 -17.73 -4.24
C ASN A 117 -11.69 -17.59 -3.34
N ASN A 118 -12.66 -16.75 -3.74
CA ASN A 118 -13.85 -16.37 -2.95
C ASN A 118 -13.55 -15.59 -1.64
N GLU A 119 -12.34 -15.06 -1.50
CA GLU A 119 -11.95 -14.19 -0.40
C GLU A 119 -11.83 -12.75 -0.88
N TYR A 120 -12.01 -11.82 0.05
CA TYR A 120 -12.00 -10.38 -0.20
C TYR A 120 -11.03 -9.69 0.72
N SER A 121 -10.09 -8.93 0.15
CA SER A 121 -9.14 -8.10 0.90
C SER A 121 -9.28 -6.65 0.47
N LEU A 122 -9.43 -5.73 1.43
CA LEU A 122 -9.57 -4.30 1.13
C LEU A 122 -8.38 -3.82 0.29
N TYR A 123 -8.67 -3.22 -0.86
CA TYR A 123 -7.66 -2.62 -1.72
C TYR A 123 -7.57 -1.12 -1.46
N LYS A 124 -6.42 -0.66 -1.00
CA LYS A 124 -6.15 0.76 -0.78
C LYS A 124 -4.71 1.08 -1.12
N GLU A 125 -4.53 1.94 -2.11
CA GLU A 125 -3.23 2.44 -2.53
C GLU A 125 -2.80 3.65 -1.70
N TYR A 126 -1.49 3.79 -1.51
CA TYR A 126 -0.89 4.94 -0.86
C TYR A 126 0.23 5.51 -1.75
N ASN A 127 0.14 6.79 -2.04
CA ASN A 127 1.15 7.49 -2.84
C ASN A 127 2.20 8.12 -1.92
N PHE A 128 3.39 7.54 -1.92
CA PHE A 128 4.57 8.06 -1.22
C PHE A 128 5.45 8.84 -2.20
N HIS A 129 5.09 10.09 -2.47
CA HIS A 129 5.85 10.99 -3.35
C HIS A 129 6.20 10.40 -4.73
N GLY A 130 5.22 9.77 -5.37
CA GLY A 130 5.35 9.19 -6.70
C GLY A 130 5.60 7.67 -6.70
N ILE A 131 5.85 7.05 -5.56
CA ILE A 131 5.83 5.59 -5.42
C ILE A 131 4.46 5.19 -4.89
N ILE A 132 3.65 4.54 -5.72
CA ILE A 132 2.31 4.10 -5.34
C ILE A 132 2.37 2.65 -4.87
N LEU A 133 2.07 2.44 -3.59
CA LEU A 133 2.14 1.13 -2.95
C LEU A 133 0.76 0.63 -2.51
N TYR A 134 0.52 -0.64 -2.72
CA TYR A 134 -0.45 -1.44 -1.99
C TYR A 134 0.28 -2.16 -0.85
N PRO A 135 0.13 -1.71 0.42
CA PRO A 135 0.81 -2.32 1.55
C PRO A 135 0.24 -3.70 1.89
N GLU A 136 1.14 -4.62 2.16
CA GLU A 136 0.82 -5.99 2.55
C GLU A 136 1.52 -6.37 3.85
N GLU A 137 1.13 -7.49 4.43
CA GLU A 137 1.76 -8.01 5.65
C GLU A 137 2.85 -9.03 5.32
N LEU A 138 4.07 -8.80 5.84
CA LEU A 138 5.13 -9.80 5.81
C LEU A 138 4.74 -11.03 6.65
N LYS A 139 4.97 -12.20 6.11
CA LYS A 139 4.76 -13.46 6.83
C LYS A 139 6.01 -13.81 7.63
N GLY A 140 5.83 -14.03 8.91
CA GLY A 140 6.75 -14.61 9.90
C GLY A 140 8.25 -14.41 9.67
N LYS A 141 8.89 -15.37 9.03
CA LYS A 141 10.35 -15.40 8.79
C LYS A 141 10.90 -14.35 7.82
N ASP A 142 10.02 -13.68 7.06
CA ASP A 142 10.43 -12.67 6.09
C ASP A 142 10.60 -11.28 6.74
N ILE A 143 10.29 -11.16 8.04
CA ILE A 143 10.51 -9.92 8.79
C ILE A 143 11.99 -9.79 9.08
N PRO A 144 12.66 -8.69 8.67
CA PRO A 144 14.07 -8.46 8.94
C PRO A 144 14.38 -8.49 10.44
N ASN A 145 15.57 -8.99 10.78
CA ASN A 145 16.00 -9.15 12.17
C ASN A 145 15.85 -7.86 12.98
N ASN A 146 15.34 -8.01 14.24
CA ASN A 146 15.09 -6.92 15.19
C ASN A 146 13.91 -5.99 14.84
N TYR A 147 13.24 -6.16 13.69
CA TYR A 147 12.02 -5.43 13.39
C TYR A 147 10.80 -6.14 13.98
N LYS A 148 9.81 -5.36 14.42
CA LYS A 148 8.55 -5.86 14.98
C LYS A 148 7.39 -5.21 14.26
N LYS A 149 6.36 -6.00 13.99
CA LYS A 149 5.10 -5.51 13.42
C LYS A 149 4.51 -4.40 14.28
N THR A 150 4.07 -3.35 13.62
CA THR A 150 3.38 -2.19 14.19
C THR A 150 2.52 -1.55 13.10
N THR A 151 1.94 -0.40 13.38
CA THR A 151 1.34 0.47 12.37
C THR A 151 2.02 1.82 12.34
N ILE A 152 1.87 2.52 11.23
CA ILE A 152 2.20 3.94 11.07
C ILE A 152 0.98 4.66 10.53
N SER A 153 0.79 5.91 10.97
CA SER A 153 -0.21 6.80 10.35
C SER A 153 0.37 7.45 9.11
N TYR A 154 -0.35 7.38 8.00
CA TYR A 154 -0.05 8.06 6.76
C TYR A 154 -1.36 8.48 6.07
N ASN A 155 -1.51 9.80 5.80
CA ASN A 155 -2.74 10.37 5.19
C ASN A 155 -4.03 9.86 5.86
N ASP A 156 -4.15 10.08 7.18
CA ASP A 156 -5.31 9.69 8.00
C ASP A 156 -5.67 8.19 7.98
N SER A 157 -4.70 7.36 7.62
CA SER A 157 -4.87 5.90 7.58
C SER A 157 -3.75 5.21 8.33
N GLU A 158 -4.08 4.07 8.95
CA GLU A 158 -3.12 3.19 9.59
C GLU A 158 -2.60 2.17 8.56
N ILE A 159 -1.28 2.13 8.38
CA ILE A 159 -0.59 1.20 7.48
C ILE A 159 0.22 0.22 8.31
N VAL A 160 0.14 -1.08 7.96
CA VAL A 160 1.01 -2.10 8.56
C VAL A 160 2.47 -1.79 8.23
N ALA A 161 3.29 -1.75 9.26
CA ALA A 161 4.70 -1.44 9.14
C ALA A 161 5.53 -2.22 10.17
N TYR A 162 6.84 -2.14 10.06
CA TYR A 162 7.77 -2.82 10.96
C TYR A 162 8.82 -1.83 11.46
N LYS A 163 9.05 -1.81 12.77
CA LYS A 163 10.02 -0.91 13.42
C LYS A 163 10.92 -1.68 14.38
N ILE A 164 12.18 -1.25 14.52
CA ILE A 164 13.09 -1.77 15.56
C ILE A 164 12.64 -1.28 16.94
N LYS A 165 12.25 0.01 17.05
CA LYS A 165 11.71 0.65 18.27
C LYS A 165 10.52 1.50 17.88
N LYS A 166 9.52 1.62 18.77
CA LYS A 166 8.33 2.47 18.54
C LYS A 166 8.70 3.93 18.21
N SER A 167 9.76 4.45 18.85
CA SER A 167 10.26 5.82 18.66
C SER A 167 11.11 6.01 17.41
N SER A 168 11.41 4.94 16.64
CA SER A 168 12.18 5.07 15.41
C SER A 168 11.44 5.92 14.40
N LYS A 169 12.15 6.89 13.77
CA LYS A 169 11.63 7.64 12.64
C LYS A 169 11.54 6.77 11.37
N TYR A 170 12.31 5.69 11.31
CA TYR A 170 12.28 4.74 10.21
C TYR A 170 11.29 3.62 10.46
N ALA A 171 10.53 3.29 9.44
CA ALA A 171 9.64 2.14 9.40
C ALA A 171 9.85 1.37 8.10
N LEU A 172 9.77 0.05 8.15
CA LEU A 172 9.69 -0.75 6.94
C LEU A 172 8.22 -0.97 6.58
N ILE A 173 7.91 -0.83 5.31
CA ILE A 173 6.62 -1.13 4.71
C ILE A 173 6.87 -2.19 3.65
N TYR A 174 6.20 -3.33 3.75
CA TYR A 174 6.18 -4.30 2.68
C TYR A 174 4.97 -4.05 1.79
N GLY A 175 5.12 -4.12 0.49
CA GLY A 175 4.00 -3.92 -0.42
C GLY A 175 4.37 -4.05 -1.89
N MET A 176 3.31 -4.11 -2.69
CA MET A 176 3.36 -4.11 -4.15
C MET A 176 3.44 -2.67 -4.65
N ASN A 177 4.41 -2.37 -5.49
CA ASN A 177 4.36 -1.16 -6.32
C ASN A 177 3.36 -1.40 -7.45
N VAL A 178 2.26 -0.65 -7.46
CA VAL A 178 1.15 -0.88 -8.39
C VAL A 178 1.44 -0.46 -9.83
N GLU A 179 2.53 0.29 -10.04
CA GLU A 179 2.96 0.70 -11.38
C GLU A 179 3.91 -0.32 -12.04
N THR A 180 4.61 -1.12 -11.23
CA THR A 180 5.60 -2.09 -11.72
C THR A 180 5.22 -3.54 -11.44
N GLY A 181 4.26 -3.80 -10.55
CA GLY A 181 3.89 -5.14 -10.09
C GLY A 181 4.94 -5.81 -9.21
N ILE A 182 5.97 -5.08 -8.76
CA ILE A 182 7.07 -5.65 -7.99
C ILE A 182 6.80 -5.47 -6.49
N GLN A 183 6.86 -6.56 -5.75
CA GLN A 183 6.81 -6.55 -4.28
C GLN A 183 8.19 -6.32 -3.70
N ASN A 184 8.29 -5.35 -2.80
CA ASN A 184 9.53 -5.03 -2.09
C ASN A 184 9.26 -4.63 -0.64
N ILE A 185 10.32 -4.65 0.16
CA ILE A 185 10.36 -3.95 1.44
C ILE A 185 10.87 -2.53 1.15
N TYR A 186 10.16 -1.54 1.67
CA TYR A 186 10.51 -0.12 1.55
C TYR A 186 10.84 0.44 2.93
N MET A 187 11.86 1.28 3.02
CA MET A 187 12.15 2.06 4.22
C MET A 187 11.52 3.45 4.08
N TYR A 188 10.60 3.76 4.97
CA TYR A 188 9.96 5.05 5.10
C TYR A 188 10.58 5.85 6.25
N ASP A 189 11.06 7.06 5.98
CA ASP A 189 11.49 8.04 7.00
C ASP A 189 10.33 8.98 7.31
N ALA A 190 9.69 8.78 8.45
CA ALA A 190 8.54 9.57 8.86
C ALA A 190 8.86 11.04 9.22
N LYS A 191 10.15 11.39 9.39
CA LYS A 191 10.57 12.77 9.69
C LYS A 191 10.76 13.59 8.41
N GLU A 192 11.40 12.99 7.41
CA GLU A 192 11.70 13.66 6.13
C GLU A 192 10.64 13.34 5.07
N ASP A 193 9.65 12.49 5.40
CA ASP A 193 8.57 12.01 4.53
C ASP A 193 9.12 11.45 3.21
N THR A 194 10.10 10.58 3.29
CA THR A 194 10.76 9.95 2.14
C THR A 194 10.66 8.44 2.20
N ILE A 195 10.64 7.80 1.03
CA ILE A 195 10.60 6.34 0.91
C ILE A 195 11.64 5.84 -0.08
N GLN A 196 12.23 4.68 0.21
CA GLN A 196 13.20 4.02 -0.68
C GLN A 196 13.14 2.50 -0.51
N ILE A 197 13.61 1.76 -1.49
CA ILE A 197 13.71 0.30 -1.39
C ILE A 197 14.72 -0.05 -0.29
N TYR A 198 14.34 -0.99 0.59
CA TYR A 198 15.19 -1.53 1.63
C TYR A 198 15.94 -2.76 1.10
N ASN A 199 17.25 -2.59 0.85
CA ASN A 199 18.10 -3.68 0.43
C ASN A 199 18.64 -4.43 1.66
N GLN A 200 17.95 -5.51 2.05
CA GLN A 200 18.30 -6.30 3.23
C GLN A 200 19.70 -6.93 3.15
N GLU A 201 20.06 -7.50 1.98
CA GLU A 201 21.34 -8.19 1.80
C GLU A 201 22.54 -7.24 1.97
N GLU A 202 22.44 -6.05 1.40
CA GLU A 202 23.47 -5.04 1.49
C GLU A 202 23.65 -4.53 2.94
N ILE A 203 22.55 -4.31 3.64
CA ILE A 203 22.56 -3.86 5.05
C ILE A 203 23.12 -4.97 5.97
N GLU A 204 22.74 -6.22 5.75
CA GLU A 204 23.28 -7.34 6.51
C GLU A 204 24.78 -7.50 6.28
N THR A 205 25.25 -7.37 5.05
CA THR A 205 26.69 -7.39 4.70
C THR A 205 27.46 -6.28 5.38
N ILE A 206 26.93 -5.05 5.37
CA ILE A 206 27.55 -3.90 6.07
C ILE A 206 27.61 -4.13 7.57
N ASN A 207 26.55 -4.68 8.17
CA ASN A 207 26.50 -4.99 9.58
C ASN A 207 27.52 -6.07 9.98
N GLU A 208 27.67 -7.12 9.17
CA GLU A 208 28.69 -8.16 9.39
C GLU A 208 30.11 -7.60 9.33
N GLN A 209 30.42 -6.79 8.31
CA GLN A 209 31.72 -6.12 8.20
C GLN A 209 31.99 -5.20 9.40
N THR A 210 30.98 -4.43 9.83
CA THR A 210 31.08 -3.56 11.00
C THR A 210 31.36 -4.36 12.28
N ASN A 211 30.69 -5.50 12.46
CA ASN A 211 30.93 -6.38 13.60
C ASN A 211 32.34 -7.00 13.60
N ILE A 212 32.84 -7.37 12.43
CA ILE A 212 34.22 -7.87 12.28
C ILE A 212 35.22 -6.78 12.66
N LEU A 213 35.04 -5.56 12.11
CA LEU A 213 35.93 -4.41 12.44
C LEU A 213 35.88 -4.07 13.93
N MET A 214 34.73 -4.12 14.57
CA MET A 214 34.57 -3.91 16.00
C MET A 214 35.36 -4.96 16.80
N LYS A 215 35.24 -6.25 16.46
CA LYS A 215 36.00 -7.33 17.12
C LYS A 215 37.51 -7.15 16.96
N ILE A 216 37.97 -6.77 15.79
CA ILE A 216 39.38 -6.45 15.51
C ILE A 216 39.85 -5.27 16.38
N SER A 217 39.08 -4.20 16.45
CA SER A 217 39.39 -3.00 17.24
C SER A 217 39.49 -3.31 18.74
N ILE A 218 38.59 -4.13 19.27
CA ILE A 218 38.64 -4.60 20.68
C ILE A 218 39.91 -5.44 20.90
N GLY A 219 40.22 -6.37 19.99
CA GLY A 219 41.44 -7.20 20.05
C GLY A 219 42.72 -6.37 20.04
N LEU A 220 42.81 -5.36 19.18
CA LEU A 220 43.98 -4.45 19.14
C LEU A 220 44.06 -3.59 20.41
N GLY A 221 42.94 -3.12 20.94
CA GLY A 221 42.88 -2.38 22.21
C GLY A 221 43.41 -3.20 23.39
N THR A 222 42.97 -4.46 23.49
CA THR A 222 43.45 -5.36 24.55
C THR A 222 44.97 -5.69 24.44
N LEU A 223 45.44 -5.92 23.20
CA LEU A 223 46.87 -6.14 22.94
C LEU A 223 47.71 -4.92 23.35
N SER A 224 47.22 -3.71 23.04
CA SER A 224 47.91 -2.47 23.42
C SER A 224 48.04 -2.31 24.94
N ILE A 225 46.99 -2.63 25.69
CA ILE A 225 47.00 -2.59 27.18
C ILE A 225 48.05 -3.58 27.73
N VAL A 226 48.12 -4.80 27.19
CA VAL A 226 49.07 -5.81 27.59
C VAL A 226 50.52 -5.33 27.32
N LEU A 227 50.78 -4.77 26.14
CA LEU A 227 52.11 -4.25 25.77
C LEU A 227 52.55 -3.11 26.70
N ILE A 228 51.64 -2.18 27.02
CA ILE A 228 51.91 -1.09 27.97
C ILE A 228 52.25 -1.67 29.34
N GLY A 229 51.51 -2.69 29.81
CA GLY A 229 51.80 -3.37 31.07
C GLY A 229 53.20 -4.00 31.10
N ILE A 230 53.61 -4.66 30.02
CA ILE A 230 54.95 -5.24 29.88
C ILE A 230 56.02 -4.16 29.91
N ILE A 231 55.82 -3.06 29.18
CA ILE A 231 56.77 -1.94 29.16
C ILE A 231 56.94 -1.34 30.56
N ILE A 232 55.86 -1.09 31.28
CA ILE A 232 55.88 -0.59 32.66
C ILE A 232 56.62 -1.58 33.57
N GLY A 233 56.33 -2.88 33.43
CA GLY A 233 57.04 -3.93 34.20
C GLY A 233 58.53 -3.93 34.00
N ILE A 234 58.98 -3.79 32.74
CA ILE A 234 60.42 -3.69 32.39
C ILE A 234 61.02 -2.43 32.99
N LEU A 235 60.41 -1.29 32.92
CA LEU A 235 60.88 -0.03 33.48
C LEU A 235 61.03 -0.10 35.00
N ILE A 236 60.04 -0.69 35.70
CA ILE A 236 60.13 -0.90 37.16
C ILE A 236 61.26 -1.84 37.51
N LYS A 237 61.48 -2.94 36.79
CA LYS A 237 62.59 -3.88 37.00
C LYS A 237 63.91 -3.21 36.79
N ASN A 238 64.09 -2.44 35.73
CA ASN A 238 65.31 -1.72 35.44
C ASN A 238 65.65 -0.68 36.51
N LYS A 239 64.61 0.07 37.02
CA LYS A 239 64.81 1.03 38.11
C LYS A 239 65.23 0.35 39.40
N LYS A 240 64.67 -0.83 39.75
CA LYS A 240 65.10 -1.64 40.90
C LYS A 240 66.52 -2.14 40.77
N ASN A 241 66.96 -2.61 39.59
CA ASN A 241 68.28 -3.10 39.33
C ASN A 241 69.31 -1.97 39.40
N HIS A 242 69.00 -0.79 38.91
CA HIS A 242 69.90 0.38 38.99
C HIS A 242 70.04 0.83 40.42
N LYS A 243 69.00 0.83 41.24
CA LYS A 243 69.08 1.16 42.67
C LYS A 243 69.97 0.18 43.45
N LYS A 244 69.82 -1.13 43.17
CA LYS A 244 70.69 -2.18 43.77
C LYS A 244 72.15 -2.08 43.35
N LYS A 245 72.47 -1.54 42.18
CA LYS A 245 73.83 -1.36 41.70
C LYS A 245 74.52 -0.17 42.40
N ILE A 246 73.78 0.92 42.60
CA ILE A 246 74.26 2.08 43.37
C ILE A 246 74.59 1.72 44.84
N GLU A 247 73.66 1.01 45.52
CA GLU A 247 73.82 0.55 46.89
C GLU A 247 74.99 -0.43 47.08
N LYS A 248 75.45 -1.11 46.01
CA LYS A 248 76.67 -1.98 46.04
C LYS A 248 77.95 -1.26 45.76
N GLU A 249 77.93 -0.09 45.16
CA GLU A 249 79.09 0.73 44.88
C GLU A 249 79.40 1.72 46.02
N GLU A 250 78.48 1.94 46.97
CA GLU A 250 78.58 2.80 48.15
C GLU A 250 79.06 2.03 49.43
N ASN A 251 79.15 0.69 49.42
CA ASN A 251 79.61 -0.17 50.47
C ASN A 251 80.94 -0.88 50.04
#